data_42556dbeabe8bf1a576aef2d1308e2a5
#
_entry.id   42556dbeabe8bf1a576aef2d1308e2a5
#
_cell.length_a   1.000
_cell.length_b   1.000
_cell.length_c   1.000
_cell.angle_alpha   90.00
_cell.angle_beta   90.00
_cell.angle_gamma   90.00
#
_symmetry.space_group_name_H-M   'P 1'
#
loop_
_entity.id
_entity.type
_entity.pdbx_description
1 polymer ?
#
loop_
_entity_poly.entity_id
_entity_poly.type
_entity_poly.pdbx_seq_one_letter_code
_entity_poly.pdbx_strand_id
1 'polypeptide(L)'
;MEKKKKVVVAFSGGLDTSFTVMYLAKEKGYEVYAACANTGGFSPEQLKTNEENAYKLGAVKYITLDVTQEYYEKSLKYMVFGNVLRNGTYPISVSSERIFQALAIARYANEIGADAIAHGSTGAGNDQIRFDMTFLCHGSGA
;
A
#
# COMPACT_ATOMS: atom_id res chain seq x y z
N MET A 1 -17.31 -10.37 -24.05
CA MET A 1 -17.21 -9.49 -22.86
C MET A 1 -15.74 -9.28 -22.56
N GLU A 2 -15.23 -8.08 -22.70
CA GLU A 2 -13.86 -7.79 -22.28
C GLU A 2 -13.76 -8.00 -20.76
N LYS A 3 -12.80 -8.81 -20.34
CA LYS A 3 -12.52 -9.05 -18.94
C LYS A 3 -12.05 -7.73 -18.33
N LYS A 4 -12.77 -7.21 -17.34
CA LYS A 4 -12.36 -6.00 -16.63
C LYS A 4 -10.98 -6.23 -16.00
N LYS A 5 -10.09 -5.26 -16.14
CA LYS A 5 -8.77 -5.30 -15.50
C LYS A 5 -8.91 -5.21 -13.99
N LYS A 6 -8.18 -6.06 -13.27
CA LYS A 6 -8.08 -6.02 -11.81
C LYS A 6 -6.92 -5.12 -11.40
N VAL A 7 -7.20 -4.13 -10.57
CA VAL A 7 -6.17 -3.21 -10.08
C VAL A 7 -6.18 -3.19 -8.56
N VAL A 8 -5.02 -3.43 -7.95
CA VAL A 8 -4.83 -3.23 -6.50
C VAL A 8 -4.36 -1.81 -6.26
N VAL A 9 -5.05 -1.08 -5.40
CA VAL A 9 -4.65 0.27 -4.97
C VAL A 9 -4.09 0.21 -3.56
N ALA A 10 -2.88 0.73 -3.38
CA ALA A 10 -2.30 0.99 -2.07
C ALA A 10 -3.11 2.10 -1.37
N PHE A 11 -4.06 1.70 -0.53
CA PHE A 11 -5.07 2.60 0.03
C PHE A 11 -4.75 2.97 1.48
N SER A 12 -4.57 4.25 1.74
CA SER A 12 -4.32 4.79 3.08
C SER A 12 -5.51 5.56 3.68
N GLY A 13 -6.57 5.77 2.90
CA GLY A 13 -7.69 6.64 3.28
C GLY A 13 -7.44 8.13 3.07
N GLY A 14 -6.25 8.52 2.59
CA GLY A 14 -5.94 9.89 2.22
C GLY A 14 -6.59 10.34 0.91
N LEU A 15 -6.52 11.64 0.62
CA LEU A 15 -7.15 12.25 -0.55
C LEU A 15 -6.67 11.62 -1.87
N ASP A 16 -5.35 11.50 -2.05
CA ASP A 16 -4.75 11.00 -3.29
C ASP A 16 -5.15 9.56 -3.59
N THR A 17 -5.11 8.69 -2.57
CA THR A 17 -5.50 7.29 -2.72
C THR A 17 -7.01 7.12 -2.91
N SER A 18 -7.81 7.98 -2.29
CA SER A 18 -9.27 8.03 -2.49
C SER A 18 -9.63 8.46 -3.91
N PHE A 19 -8.96 9.48 -4.43
CA PHE A 19 -9.10 9.89 -5.82
C PHE A 19 -8.70 8.77 -6.78
N THR A 20 -7.58 8.09 -6.52
CA THR A 20 -7.10 6.98 -7.34
C THR A 20 -8.13 5.85 -7.42
N VAL A 21 -8.72 5.44 -6.29
CA VAL A 21 -9.78 4.41 -6.26
C VAL A 21 -10.98 4.85 -7.09
N MET A 22 -11.46 6.08 -6.87
CA MET A 22 -12.62 6.62 -7.58
C MET A 22 -12.37 6.71 -9.09
N TYR A 23 -11.23 7.22 -9.50
CA TYR A 23 -10.86 7.39 -10.90
C TYR A 23 -10.77 6.04 -11.63
N LEU A 24 -10.07 5.07 -11.05
CA LEU A 24 -9.92 3.76 -11.65
C LEU A 24 -11.24 2.98 -11.72
N ALA A 25 -12.07 3.09 -10.69
CA ALA A 25 -13.35 2.41 -10.65
C ALA A 25 -14.40 3.04 -11.58
N LYS A 26 -14.56 4.37 -11.52
CA LYS A 26 -15.66 5.07 -12.21
C LYS A 26 -15.29 5.53 -13.62
N GLU A 27 -14.08 6.07 -13.82
CA GLU A 27 -13.67 6.60 -15.13
C GLU A 27 -13.05 5.52 -16.03
N LYS A 28 -12.27 4.61 -15.45
CA LYS A 28 -11.62 3.52 -16.19
C LYS A 28 -12.44 2.21 -16.20
N GLY A 29 -13.41 2.07 -15.30
CA GLY A 29 -14.25 0.89 -15.20
C GLY A 29 -13.52 -0.38 -14.76
N TYR A 30 -12.38 -0.23 -14.05
CA TYR A 30 -11.59 -1.35 -13.56
C TYR A 30 -12.20 -1.97 -12.30
N GLU A 31 -11.87 -3.22 -12.03
CA GLU A 31 -12.16 -3.86 -10.74
C GLU A 31 -11.09 -3.45 -9.73
N VAL A 32 -11.43 -2.52 -8.85
CA VAL A 32 -10.49 -1.94 -7.90
C VAL A 32 -10.54 -2.68 -6.56
N TYR A 33 -9.39 -3.17 -6.13
CA TYR A 33 -9.16 -3.80 -4.82
C TYR A 33 -8.35 -2.83 -3.97
N ALA A 34 -8.97 -2.25 -2.96
CA ALA A 34 -8.30 -1.32 -2.04
C ALA A 34 -7.57 -2.12 -0.95
N ALA A 35 -6.24 -2.05 -0.92
CA ALA A 35 -5.41 -2.74 0.06
C ALA A 35 -4.74 -1.73 1.00
N CYS A 36 -5.07 -1.81 2.28
CA CYS A 36 -4.46 -1.01 3.35
C CYS A 36 -3.41 -1.85 4.08
N ALA A 37 -2.13 -1.52 3.93
CA ALA A 37 -1.06 -2.16 4.69
C ALA A 37 -0.90 -1.49 6.06
N ASN A 38 -1.28 -2.19 7.12
CA ASN A 38 -1.20 -1.71 8.48
C ASN A 38 0.14 -2.10 9.13
N THR A 39 0.95 -1.11 9.45
CA THR A 39 2.22 -1.23 10.18
C THR A 39 2.10 -0.89 11.67
N GLY A 40 0.87 -0.74 12.16
CA GLY A 40 0.56 -0.39 13.55
C GLY A 40 0.11 1.06 13.76
N GLY A 41 0.05 1.86 12.69
CA GLY A 41 -0.34 3.27 12.74
C GLY A 41 -1.85 3.54 12.70
N PHE A 42 -2.68 2.54 12.40
CA PHE A 42 -4.12 2.71 12.29
C PHE A 42 -4.86 2.14 13.49
N SER A 43 -5.80 2.91 14.05
CA SER A 43 -6.76 2.37 15.02
C SER A 43 -7.81 1.49 14.32
N PRO A 44 -8.47 0.56 15.05
CA PRO A 44 -9.56 -0.23 14.49
C PRO A 44 -10.68 0.60 13.87
N GLU A 45 -10.99 1.75 14.47
CA GLU A 45 -12.00 2.69 13.98
C GLU A 45 -11.60 3.33 12.66
N GLN A 46 -10.32 3.71 12.52
CA GLN A 46 -9.78 4.24 11.27
C GLN A 46 -9.80 3.20 10.15
N LEU A 47 -9.46 1.95 10.44
CA LEU A 47 -9.53 0.86 9.47
C LEU A 47 -10.95 0.63 8.98
N LYS A 48 -11.94 0.66 9.89
CA LYS A 48 -13.36 0.56 9.54
C LYS A 48 -13.83 1.73 8.69
N THR A 49 -13.44 2.95 9.05
CA THR A 49 -13.76 4.15 8.25
C THR A 49 -13.14 4.08 6.86
N ASN A 50 -11.91 3.61 6.76
CA ASN A 50 -11.23 3.40 5.48
C ASN A 50 -11.96 2.37 4.61
N GLU A 51 -12.41 1.27 5.20
CA GLU A 51 -13.21 0.26 4.52
C GLU A 51 -14.50 0.84 3.95
N GLU A 52 -15.28 1.53 4.78
CA GLU A 52 -16.54 2.17 4.35
C GLU A 52 -16.30 3.18 3.22
N ASN A 53 -15.25 3.98 3.33
CA ASN A 53 -14.89 4.95 2.30
C ASN A 53 -14.46 4.28 1.00
N ALA A 54 -13.65 3.22 1.06
CA ALA A 54 -13.22 2.50 -0.13
C ALA A 54 -14.41 1.97 -0.93
N TYR A 55 -15.41 1.38 -0.27
CA TYR A 55 -16.62 0.91 -0.94
C TYR A 55 -17.46 2.05 -1.52
N LYS A 56 -17.61 3.18 -0.81
CA LYS A 56 -18.31 4.37 -1.33
C LYS A 56 -17.65 4.95 -2.59
N LEU A 57 -16.32 4.83 -2.69
CA LEU A 57 -15.54 5.30 -3.84
C LEU A 57 -15.64 4.36 -5.04
N GLY A 58 -16.14 3.15 -4.86
CA GLY A 58 -16.36 2.18 -5.92
C GLY A 58 -15.41 0.99 -5.93
N ALA A 59 -14.64 0.78 -4.85
CA ALA A 59 -13.84 -0.44 -4.71
C ALA A 59 -14.74 -1.68 -4.67
N VAL A 60 -14.30 -2.73 -5.36
CA VAL A 60 -14.98 -4.04 -5.36
C VAL A 60 -14.72 -4.77 -4.05
N LYS A 61 -13.52 -4.60 -3.51
CA LYS A 61 -13.11 -5.20 -2.25
C LYS A 61 -12.13 -4.30 -1.52
N TYR A 62 -12.22 -4.29 -0.20
CA TYR A 62 -11.23 -3.72 0.70
C TYR A 62 -10.57 -4.82 1.54
N ILE A 63 -9.28 -4.69 1.80
CA ILE A 63 -8.54 -5.58 2.68
C ILE A 63 -7.52 -4.79 3.52
N THR A 64 -7.41 -5.18 4.79
CA THR A 64 -6.32 -4.74 5.66
C THR A 64 -5.25 -5.83 5.71
N LEU A 65 -4.03 -5.50 5.31
CA LEU A 65 -2.86 -6.37 5.38
C LEU A 65 -2.08 -6.01 6.65
N ASP A 66 -2.11 -6.88 7.64
CA ASP A 66 -1.34 -6.68 8.87
C ASP A 66 0.12 -7.09 8.66
N VAL A 67 1.01 -6.11 8.69
CA VAL A 67 2.46 -6.30 8.55
C VAL A 67 3.23 -5.90 9.81
N THR A 68 2.54 -5.65 10.93
CA THR A 68 3.14 -5.16 12.17
C THR A 68 4.22 -6.09 12.70
N GLN A 69 3.94 -7.37 12.79
CA GLN A 69 4.89 -8.36 13.31
C GLN A 69 6.09 -8.53 12.37
N GLU A 70 5.85 -8.69 11.08
CA GLU A 70 6.93 -8.85 10.09
C GLU A 70 7.85 -7.62 10.06
N TYR A 71 7.27 -6.44 10.09
CA TYR A 71 8.01 -5.18 10.13
C TYR A 71 8.85 -5.05 11.40
N TYR A 72 8.28 -5.38 12.56
CA TYR A 72 9.03 -5.38 13.83
C TYR A 72 10.19 -6.38 13.81
N GLU A 73 9.95 -7.62 13.46
CA GLU A 73 10.95 -8.69 13.53
C GLU A 73 12.07 -8.56 12.51
N LYS A 74 11.75 -8.10 11.30
CA LYS A 74 12.73 -8.03 10.21
C LYS A 74 13.44 -6.69 10.09
N SER A 75 12.92 -5.64 10.70
CA SER A 75 13.46 -4.29 10.53
C SER A 75 13.51 -3.50 11.84
N LEU A 76 12.36 -3.20 12.44
CA LEU A 76 12.25 -2.21 13.50
C LEU A 76 13.11 -2.54 14.72
N LYS A 77 13.10 -3.79 15.19
CA LYS A 77 13.89 -4.21 16.37
C LYS A 77 15.38 -3.96 16.16
N TYR A 78 15.92 -4.21 14.97
CA TYR A 78 17.33 -4.01 14.68
C TYR A 78 17.70 -2.52 14.64
N MET A 79 16.81 -1.70 14.11
CA MET A 79 17.00 -0.25 14.09
C MET A 79 16.97 0.36 15.51
N VAL A 80 16.12 -0.15 16.38
CA VAL A 80 16.02 0.27 17.78
C VAL A 80 17.28 -0.16 18.54
N PHE A 81 17.65 -1.44 18.46
CA PHE A 81 18.85 -1.95 19.15
C PHE A 81 20.15 -1.33 18.63
N GLY A 82 20.25 -1.10 17.33
CA GLY A 82 21.39 -0.46 16.71
C GLY A 82 21.41 1.07 16.81
N ASN A 83 20.34 1.68 17.36
CA ASN A 83 20.14 3.14 17.37
C ASN A 83 20.42 3.79 16.01
N VAL A 84 19.86 3.19 14.95
CA VAL A 84 20.13 3.57 13.57
C VAL A 84 19.38 4.85 13.21
N LEU A 85 20.12 5.93 13.06
CA LEU A 85 19.59 7.25 12.69
C LEU A 85 20.19 7.72 11.36
N ARG A 86 19.38 8.31 10.52
CA ARG A 86 19.83 9.01 9.32
C ARG A 86 20.46 10.35 9.75
N ASN A 87 21.70 10.57 9.36
CA ASN A 87 22.46 11.77 9.73
C ASN A 87 22.56 11.99 11.27
N GLY A 88 22.48 10.92 12.07
CA GLY A 88 22.56 11.01 13.53
C GLY A 88 21.32 11.62 14.21
N THR A 89 20.27 11.96 13.49
CA THR A 89 19.12 12.72 14.04
C THR A 89 17.74 12.15 13.70
N TYR A 90 17.58 11.53 12.54
CA TYR A 90 16.28 11.12 12.05
C TYR A 90 16.11 9.59 12.00
N PRO A 91 15.05 9.02 12.61
CA PRO A 91 14.81 7.58 12.52
C PRO A 91 14.60 7.13 11.07
N ILE A 92 15.34 6.11 10.64
CA ILE A 92 15.23 5.55 9.28
C ILE A 92 14.00 4.66 9.10
N SER A 93 13.25 4.42 10.18
CA SER A 93 12.07 3.56 10.23
C SER A 93 11.02 3.89 9.18
N VAL A 94 10.76 5.17 8.92
CA VAL A 94 9.77 5.61 7.91
C VAL A 94 10.12 5.08 6.52
N SER A 95 11.41 5.05 6.17
CA SER A 95 11.85 4.54 4.86
C SER A 95 11.64 3.04 4.73
N SER A 96 11.95 2.27 5.77
CA SER A 96 11.76 0.82 5.78
C SER A 96 10.29 0.43 5.86
N GLU A 97 9.47 1.18 6.60
CA GLU A 97 8.02 0.98 6.68
C GLU A 97 7.36 0.95 5.30
N ARG A 98 7.70 1.90 4.43
CA ARG A 98 7.15 1.98 3.06
C ARG A 98 7.49 0.74 2.23
N ILE A 99 8.67 0.16 2.41
CA ILE A 99 9.07 -1.07 1.73
C ILE A 99 8.21 -2.25 2.20
N PHE A 100 7.98 -2.40 3.50
CA PHE A 100 7.12 -3.48 4.02
C PHE A 100 5.66 -3.34 3.58
N GLN A 101 5.14 -2.12 3.55
CA GLN A 101 3.81 -1.84 3.00
C GLN A 101 3.73 -2.24 1.52
N ALA A 102 4.71 -1.83 0.71
CA ALA A 102 4.76 -2.16 -0.71
C ALA A 102 4.88 -3.67 -0.96
N LEU A 103 5.71 -4.38 -0.19
CA LEU A 103 5.86 -5.84 -0.28
C LEU A 103 4.54 -6.57 0.02
N ALA A 104 3.83 -6.17 1.06
CA ALA A 104 2.55 -6.78 1.40
C ALA A 104 1.52 -6.59 0.29
N ILE A 105 1.45 -5.38 -0.28
CA ILE A 105 0.55 -5.06 -1.39
C ILE A 105 0.91 -5.84 -2.65
N ALA A 106 2.22 -5.96 -2.99
CA ALA A 106 2.68 -6.74 -4.13
C ALA A 106 2.33 -8.23 -3.99
N ARG A 107 2.54 -8.81 -2.80
CA ARG A 107 2.17 -10.20 -2.52
C ARG A 107 0.66 -10.43 -2.69
N TYR A 108 -0.15 -9.52 -2.14
CA TYR A 108 -1.60 -9.61 -2.29
C TYR A 108 -2.04 -9.48 -3.75
N ALA A 109 -1.45 -8.56 -4.51
CA ALA A 109 -1.74 -8.39 -5.93
C ALA A 109 -1.43 -9.65 -6.74
N ASN A 110 -0.28 -10.29 -6.47
CA ASN A 110 0.09 -11.56 -7.09
C ASN A 110 -0.88 -12.70 -6.71
N GLU A 111 -1.28 -12.77 -5.43
CA GLU A 111 -2.23 -13.78 -4.93
C GLU A 111 -3.57 -13.74 -5.66
N ILE A 112 -4.10 -12.53 -5.89
CA ILE A 112 -5.39 -12.37 -6.58
C ILE A 112 -5.28 -12.32 -8.11
N GLY A 113 -4.07 -12.38 -8.66
CA GLY A 113 -3.81 -12.26 -10.09
C GLY A 113 -4.24 -10.88 -10.62
N ALA A 114 -3.80 -9.82 -9.97
CA ALA A 114 -4.09 -8.45 -10.42
C ALA A 114 -3.27 -8.09 -11.65
N ASP A 115 -3.87 -7.33 -12.56
CA ASP A 115 -3.23 -6.87 -13.81
C ASP A 115 -2.31 -5.66 -13.57
N ALA A 116 -2.55 -4.91 -12.47
CA ALA A 116 -1.73 -3.74 -12.11
C ALA A 116 -1.84 -3.40 -10.62
N ILE A 117 -0.85 -2.65 -10.14
CA ILE A 117 -0.83 -2.03 -8.81
C ILE A 117 -0.76 -0.52 -8.99
N ALA A 118 -1.54 0.23 -8.21
CA ALA A 118 -1.52 1.68 -8.21
C ALA A 118 -1.28 2.22 -6.80
N HIS A 119 -0.63 3.36 -6.71
CA HIS A 119 -0.40 4.08 -5.46
C HIS A 119 -0.60 5.59 -5.64
N GLY A 120 -0.85 6.31 -4.54
CA GLY A 120 -1.09 7.74 -4.54
C GLY A 120 0.15 8.61 -4.28
N SER A 121 1.36 8.05 -4.38
CA SER A 121 2.59 8.83 -4.15
C SER A 121 2.91 9.71 -5.35
N THR A 122 3.27 10.97 -5.09
CA THR A 122 3.64 11.92 -6.14
C THR A 122 5.09 11.75 -6.57
N GLY A 123 5.40 12.08 -7.83
CA GLY A 123 6.75 11.99 -8.40
C GLY A 123 7.79 12.94 -7.79
N ALA A 124 7.38 13.83 -6.88
CA ALA A 124 8.27 14.74 -6.18
C ALA A 124 8.85 14.19 -4.87
N GLY A 125 8.37 13.03 -4.40
CA GLY A 125 8.74 12.44 -3.12
C GLY A 125 9.57 11.15 -3.25
N ASN A 126 10.26 10.79 -2.18
CA ASN A 126 11.03 9.54 -2.12
C ASN A 126 10.14 8.28 -2.03
N ASP A 127 8.88 8.42 -1.63
CA ASP A 127 7.98 7.28 -1.45
C ASP A 127 7.57 6.67 -2.78
N GLN A 128 7.41 7.47 -3.82
CA GLN A 128 7.16 6.97 -5.17
C GLN A 128 8.25 5.98 -5.60
N ILE A 129 9.51 6.34 -5.49
CA ILE A 129 10.63 5.47 -5.87
C ILE A 129 10.62 4.17 -5.06
N ARG A 130 10.31 4.22 -3.76
CA ARG A 130 10.25 3.03 -2.90
C ARG A 130 9.15 2.08 -3.34
N PHE A 131 7.95 2.62 -3.62
CA PHE A 131 6.83 1.82 -4.13
C PHE A 131 7.14 1.25 -5.51
N ASP A 132 7.57 2.06 -6.45
CA ASP A 132 7.87 1.63 -7.83
C ASP A 132 8.94 0.54 -7.86
N MET A 133 10.06 0.73 -7.18
CA MET A 133 11.13 -0.27 -7.13
C MET A 133 10.67 -1.58 -6.49
N THR A 134 9.90 -1.50 -5.40
CA THR A 134 9.39 -2.70 -4.73
C THR A 134 8.40 -3.44 -5.61
N PHE A 135 7.50 -2.74 -6.29
CA PHE A 135 6.53 -3.34 -7.19
C PHE A 135 7.20 -3.96 -8.43
N LEU A 136 8.22 -3.30 -9.00
CA LEU A 136 9.00 -3.87 -10.10
C LEU A 136 9.74 -5.15 -9.72
N CYS A 137 10.31 -5.21 -8.50
CA CYS A 137 11.06 -6.38 -8.06
C CYS A 137 10.17 -7.55 -7.62
N HIS A 138 8.97 -7.30 -7.14
CA HIS A 138 8.11 -8.31 -6.51
C HIS A 138 6.73 -8.45 -7.15
N GLY A 139 6.34 -7.52 -8.01
CA GLY A 139 5.06 -7.52 -8.72
C GLY A 139 5.10 -8.15 -10.11
N SER A 140 6.26 -8.59 -10.58
CA SER A 140 6.39 -9.14 -11.92
C SER A 140 6.03 -10.63 -11.98
N GLY A 141 4.78 -10.86 -12.18
CA GLY A 141 4.28 -12.02 -12.91
C GLY A 141 3.76 -11.57 -14.27
N ALA A 142 4.34 -10.55 -14.86
CA ALA A 142 4.00 -10.11 -16.20
C ALA A 142 5.27 -9.88 -17.00
#